data_c5891cbf3f56cbff2b9f9a5ae4a683cb
#
_entry.id   c5891cbf3f56cbff2b9f9a5ae4a683cb
#
_cell.length_a   1.000
_cell.length_b   1.000
_cell.length_c   1.000
_cell.angle_alpha   90.00
_cell.angle_beta   90.00
_cell.angle_gamma   90.00
#
_symmetry.space_group_name_H-M   'P 1'
#
loop_
_entity.id
_entity.type
_entity.pdbx_description
1 polymer ?
#
loop_
_entity_poly.entity_id
_entity_poly.type
_entity_poly.pdbx_seq_one_letter_code
_entity_poly.pdbx_strand_id
1 'polypeptide(L)'
;MKTIIYSPGDPAGIGPDLFLSLLNEDFFRFIKANVVCMGDQKLFASRAKELGYGFEINTFSDINDINEKVGYLEIIECPDISSGNLNPINSEYVIKNLDFGIDACSKSKYTGLVTGPISKENIVEGGYSFSGHTERIMERTGSDDVLMLLASERLKVALATTHMPLNKVSESITTELIINKVKILNQELKSKFNIEKPKISLLGLNPHAGEGGKLGKEEIEIIIPEI
;
A
#
# COMPACT_ATOMS: atom_id res chain seq x y z
N MET A 1 4.95 -20.54 -6.19
CA MET A 1 5.68 -19.32 -6.54
C MET A 1 5.03 -18.16 -5.80
N LYS A 2 5.74 -17.06 -5.49
CA LYS A 2 5.12 -15.88 -4.87
C LYS A 2 4.19 -15.20 -5.88
N THR A 3 3.11 -14.61 -5.40
CA THR A 3 2.19 -13.83 -6.24
C THR A 3 2.08 -12.43 -5.68
N ILE A 4 2.14 -11.44 -6.54
CA ILE A 4 1.88 -10.04 -6.25
C ILE A 4 0.54 -9.68 -6.89
N ILE A 5 -0.33 -9.09 -6.10
CA ILE A 5 -1.59 -8.52 -6.58
C ILE A 5 -1.36 -7.03 -6.80
N TYR A 6 -1.76 -6.53 -7.94
CA TYR A 6 -1.80 -5.12 -8.25
C TYR A 6 -3.25 -4.63 -8.33
N SER A 7 -3.61 -3.74 -7.41
CA SER A 7 -4.86 -2.99 -7.46
C SER A 7 -4.59 -1.64 -8.13
N PRO A 8 -5.01 -1.42 -9.37
CA PRO A 8 -4.60 -0.24 -10.15
C PRO A 8 -5.18 1.08 -9.66
N GLY A 9 -6.15 1.05 -8.74
CA GLY A 9 -6.80 2.24 -8.23
C GLY A 9 -7.94 2.72 -9.14
N ASP A 10 -8.05 4.03 -9.33
CA ASP A 10 -9.12 4.59 -10.16
C ASP A 10 -8.95 4.17 -11.63
N PRO A 11 -9.98 3.57 -12.26
CA PRO A 11 -9.90 3.10 -13.65
C PRO A 11 -9.72 4.24 -14.65
N ALA A 12 -10.16 5.47 -14.34
CA ALA A 12 -9.91 6.66 -15.14
C ALA A 12 -8.55 7.31 -14.89
N GLY A 13 -7.80 6.82 -13.87
CA GLY A 13 -6.50 7.33 -13.48
C GLY A 13 -5.32 6.68 -14.21
N ILE A 14 -4.12 6.96 -13.73
CA ILE A 14 -2.85 6.50 -14.35
C ILE A 14 -2.52 5.02 -14.02
N GLY A 15 -3.17 4.42 -13.01
CA GLY A 15 -2.81 3.07 -12.56
C GLY A 15 -2.90 1.99 -13.64
N PRO A 16 -3.97 1.92 -14.43
CA PRO A 16 -4.05 1.01 -15.58
C PRO A 16 -2.91 1.24 -16.59
N ASP A 17 -2.58 2.49 -16.89
CA ASP A 17 -1.54 2.85 -17.86
C ASP A 17 -0.14 2.42 -17.40
N LEU A 18 0.16 2.56 -16.10
CA LEU A 18 1.42 2.10 -15.51
C LEU A 18 1.59 0.59 -15.68
N PHE A 19 0.55 -0.19 -15.43
CA PHE A 19 0.60 -1.63 -15.60
C PHE A 19 0.85 -2.01 -17.07
N LEU A 20 0.10 -1.41 -17.99
CA LEU A 20 0.25 -1.64 -19.43
C LEU A 20 1.63 -1.22 -19.95
N SER A 21 2.17 -0.10 -19.49
CA SER A 21 3.52 0.35 -19.85
C SER A 21 4.60 -0.63 -19.38
N LEU A 22 4.49 -1.13 -18.16
CA LEU A 22 5.41 -2.15 -17.63
C LEU A 22 5.33 -3.47 -18.40
N LEU A 23 4.13 -3.85 -18.87
CA LEU A 23 3.96 -5.00 -19.77
C LEU A 23 4.64 -4.77 -21.11
N ASN A 24 4.41 -3.59 -21.72
CA ASN A 24 5.00 -3.24 -23.00
C ASN A 24 6.55 -3.23 -22.96
N GLU A 25 7.13 -2.85 -21.83
CA GLU A 25 8.57 -2.87 -21.58
C GLU A 25 9.11 -4.24 -21.16
N ASP A 26 8.28 -5.28 -21.12
CA ASP A 26 8.64 -6.61 -20.62
C ASP A 26 9.26 -6.58 -19.20
N PHE A 27 8.89 -5.60 -18.38
CA PHE A 27 9.46 -5.39 -17.06
C PHE A 27 9.25 -6.57 -16.13
N PHE A 28 8.10 -7.24 -16.22
CA PHE A 28 7.73 -8.31 -15.30
C PHE A 28 8.63 -9.56 -15.40
N ARG A 29 9.40 -9.71 -16.46
CA ARG A 29 10.41 -10.80 -16.57
C ARG A 29 11.46 -10.75 -15.45
N PHE A 30 11.77 -9.56 -14.94
CA PHE A 30 12.76 -9.36 -13.88
C PHE A 30 12.18 -9.64 -12.48
N ILE A 31 10.87 -9.71 -12.33
CA ILE A 31 10.22 -9.94 -11.05
C ILE A 31 10.15 -11.45 -10.76
N LYS A 32 10.65 -11.87 -9.58
CA LYS A 32 10.64 -13.28 -9.14
C LYS A 32 9.30 -13.66 -8.48
N ALA A 33 8.19 -13.22 -9.06
CA ALA A 33 6.83 -13.52 -8.61
C ALA A 33 5.88 -13.52 -9.82
N ASN A 34 4.72 -14.13 -9.70
CA ASN A 34 3.62 -13.89 -10.62
C ASN A 34 2.97 -12.55 -10.27
N VAL A 35 2.43 -11.85 -11.26
CA VAL A 35 1.76 -10.55 -11.09
C VAL A 35 0.33 -10.67 -11.60
N VAL A 36 -0.62 -10.42 -10.72
CA VAL A 36 -2.05 -10.41 -11.03
C VAL A 36 -2.57 -9.00 -10.89
N CYS A 37 -2.99 -8.41 -12.00
CA CYS A 37 -3.67 -7.13 -12.01
C CYS A 37 -5.16 -7.35 -11.78
N MET A 38 -5.72 -6.75 -10.75
CA MET A 38 -7.17 -6.74 -10.56
C MET A 38 -7.79 -5.70 -11.47
N GLY A 39 -8.66 -6.16 -12.36
CA GLY A 39 -9.29 -5.23 -13.30
C GLY A 39 -10.06 -5.91 -14.41
N ASP A 40 -10.87 -5.11 -15.04
CA ASP A 40 -11.76 -5.49 -16.13
C ASP A 40 -10.98 -5.60 -17.45
N GLN A 41 -11.17 -6.69 -18.17
CA GLN A 41 -10.50 -6.94 -19.44
C GLN A 41 -10.82 -5.87 -20.49
N LYS A 42 -12.06 -5.38 -20.54
CA LYS A 42 -12.47 -4.35 -21.50
C LYS A 42 -11.78 -3.02 -21.24
N LEU A 43 -11.66 -2.64 -19.96
CA LEU A 43 -10.92 -1.46 -19.55
C LEU A 43 -9.49 -1.51 -20.08
N PHE A 44 -8.77 -2.59 -19.78
CA PHE A 44 -7.35 -2.70 -20.16
C PHE A 44 -7.14 -2.84 -21.66
N ALA A 45 -8.04 -3.53 -22.38
CA ALA A 45 -8.01 -3.60 -23.84
C ALA A 45 -8.22 -2.21 -24.49
N SER A 46 -9.17 -1.42 -23.98
CA SER A 46 -9.41 -0.06 -24.45
C SER A 46 -8.20 0.84 -24.19
N ARG A 47 -7.64 0.79 -22.97
CA ARG A 47 -6.47 1.58 -22.60
C ARG A 47 -5.22 1.20 -23.40
N ALA A 48 -4.97 -0.10 -23.58
CA ALA A 48 -3.86 -0.58 -24.41
C ALA A 48 -3.97 -0.02 -25.85
N LYS A 49 -5.18 -0.04 -26.42
CA LYS A 49 -5.43 0.52 -27.76
C LYS A 49 -5.17 2.03 -27.81
N GLU A 50 -5.62 2.79 -26.81
CA GLU A 50 -5.35 4.24 -26.71
C GLU A 50 -3.85 4.55 -26.61
N LEU A 51 -3.10 3.71 -25.89
CA LEU A 51 -1.64 3.82 -25.74
C LEU A 51 -0.86 3.28 -26.96
N GLY A 52 -1.53 2.69 -27.93
CA GLY A 52 -0.89 2.11 -29.12
C GLY A 52 -0.21 0.76 -28.87
N TYR A 53 -0.57 0.04 -27.81
CA TYR A 53 -0.03 -1.27 -27.49
C TYR A 53 -0.86 -2.39 -28.13
N GLY A 54 -0.18 -3.39 -28.70
CA GLY A 54 -0.79 -4.50 -29.48
C GLY A 54 -0.57 -5.89 -28.87
N PHE A 55 -0.64 -6.03 -27.55
CA PHE A 55 -0.50 -7.33 -26.87
C PHE A 55 -1.82 -7.80 -26.25
N GLU A 56 -1.95 -9.11 -26.11
CA GLU A 56 -3.01 -9.74 -25.34
C GLU A 56 -2.48 -10.08 -23.93
N ILE A 57 -3.37 -10.02 -22.94
CA ILE A 57 -3.04 -10.34 -21.55
C ILE A 57 -3.95 -11.49 -21.10
N ASN A 58 -3.34 -12.48 -20.43
CA ASN A 58 -4.08 -13.62 -19.91
C ASN A 58 -5.09 -13.20 -18.84
N THR A 59 -6.24 -13.87 -18.83
CA THR A 59 -7.27 -13.70 -17.79
C THR A 59 -7.26 -14.93 -16.89
N PHE A 60 -7.18 -14.71 -15.58
CA PHE A 60 -7.28 -15.76 -14.58
C PHE A 60 -8.72 -15.89 -14.10
N SER A 61 -9.17 -17.10 -13.85
CA SER A 61 -10.49 -17.38 -13.28
C SER A 61 -10.53 -17.27 -11.76
N ASP A 62 -9.40 -17.53 -11.12
CA ASP A 62 -9.23 -17.46 -9.66
C ASP A 62 -7.78 -17.15 -9.30
N ILE A 63 -7.56 -16.52 -8.16
CA ILE A 63 -6.21 -16.20 -7.66
C ILE A 63 -5.38 -17.44 -7.34
N ASN A 64 -6.00 -18.58 -7.11
CA ASN A 64 -5.33 -19.84 -6.85
C ASN A 64 -4.99 -20.61 -8.14
N ASP A 65 -5.52 -20.17 -9.27
CA ASP A 65 -5.32 -20.81 -10.59
C ASP A 65 -4.40 -19.98 -11.50
N ILE A 66 -3.33 -19.43 -10.92
CA ILE A 66 -2.36 -18.59 -11.62
C ILE A 66 -1.32 -19.47 -12.28
N ASN A 67 -1.48 -19.70 -13.58
CA ASN A 67 -0.62 -20.54 -14.40
C ASN A 67 0.35 -19.74 -15.29
N GLU A 68 0.17 -18.44 -15.38
CA GLU A 68 0.99 -17.54 -16.19
C GLU A 68 1.73 -16.51 -15.32
N LYS A 69 2.75 -15.89 -15.89
CA LYS A 69 3.61 -14.92 -15.22
C LYS A 69 2.87 -13.63 -14.88
N VAL A 70 2.01 -13.16 -15.78
CA VAL A 70 1.24 -11.92 -15.66
C VAL A 70 -0.15 -12.13 -16.26
N GLY A 71 -1.18 -11.57 -15.61
CA GLY A 71 -2.53 -11.61 -16.12
C GLY A 71 -3.50 -10.74 -15.31
N TYR A 72 -4.75 -10.74 -15.75
CA TYR A 72 -5.84 -10.08 -15.05
C TYR A 72 -6.62 -11.06 -14.19
N LEU A 73 -7.21 -10.52 -13.15
CA LEU A 73 -8.29 -11.14 -12.39
C LEU A 73 -9.44 -10.14 -12.29
N GLU A 74 -10.55 -10.45 -12.92
CA GLU A 74 -11.74 -9.62 -12.89
C GLU A 74 -12.56 -9.93 -11.65
N ILE A 75 -12.76 -8.91 -10.81
CA ILE A 75 -13.55 -9.01 -9.58
C ILE A 75 -14.92 -8.39 -9.78
N ILE A 76 -14.99 -7.30 -10.54
CA ILE A 76 -16.21 -6.58 -10.87
C ILE A 76 -16.01 -5.89 -12.21
N GLU A 77 -17.08 -5.80 -13.01
CA GLU A 77 -17.08 -5.06 -14.27
C GLU A 77 -16.81 -3.56 -14.01
N CYS A 78 -15.95 -2.97 -14.85
CA CYS A 78 -15.66 -1.56 -14.79
C CYS A 78 -16.81 -0.75 -15.39
N PRO A 79 -17.26 0.33 -14.74
CA PRO A 79 -18.22 1.24 -15.38
C PRO A 79 -17.59 1.93 -16.60
N ASP A 80 -18.43 2.50 -17.45
CA ASP A 80 -17.96 3.32 -18.57
C ASP A 80 -17.16 4.51 -18.02
N ILE A 81 -15.91 4.62 -18.42
CA ILE A 81 -14.99 5.67 -17.95
C ILE A 81 -14.57 6.60 -19.07
N SER A 82 -14.17 7.80 -18.69
CA SER A 82 -13.44 8.73 -19.55
C SER A 82 -12.07 8.98 -18.92
N SER A 83 -11.01 8.58 -19.61
CA SER A 83 -9.62 8.68 -19.12
C SER A 83 -9.28 10.09 -18.67
N GLY A 84 -8.68 10.20 -17.49
CA GLY A 84 -8.31 11.48 -16.88
C GLY A 84 -9.46 12.22 -16.20
N ASN A 85 -10.69 11.72 -16.24
CA ASN A 85 -11.85 12.34 -15.60
C ASN A 85 -12.32 11.49 -14.43
N LEU A 86 -12.13 12.00 -13.21
CA LEU A 86 -12.64 11.38 -11.99
C LEU A 86 -14.18 11.36 -12.02
N ASN A 87 -14.76 10.23 -11.58
CA ASN A 87 -16.20 10.08 -11.48
C ASN A 87 -16.54 9.21 -10.25
N PRO A 88 -17.39 9.66 -9.33
CA PRO A 88 -17.80 8.90 -8.14
C PRO A 88 -18.38 7.50 -8.45
N ILE A 89 -18.91 7.27 -9.66
CA ILE A 89 -19.39 5.95 -10.12
C ILE A 89 -18.27 4.88 -10.09
N ASN A 90 -17.00 5.30 -10.21
CA ASN A 90 -15.85 4.40 -10.17
C ASN A 90 -15.57 3.85 -8.77
N SER A 91 -16.15 4.43 -7.73
CA SER A 91 -15.81 4.13 -6.34
C SER A 91 -16.05 2.68 -5.96
N GLU A 92 -17.14 2.10 -6.42
CA GLU A 92 -17.44 0.68 -6.16
C GLU A 92 -16.37 -0.23 -6.77
N TYR A 93 -15.97 0.05 -8.01
CA TYR A 93 -14.90 -0.68 -8.70
C TYR A 93 -13.58 -0.60 -7.93
N VAL A 94 -13.19 0.60 -7.52
CA VAL A 94 -11.94 0.83 -6.78
C VAL A 94 -11.94 0.08 -5.45
N ILE A 95 -13.01 0.24 -4.66
CA ILE A 95 -13.12 -0.35 -3.32
C ILE A 95 -13.17 -1.88 -3.38
N LYS A 96 -13.97 -2.46 -4.28
CA LYS A 96 -14.06 -3.93 -4.41
C LYS A 96 -12.74 -4.57 -4.83
N ASN A 97 -12.03 -3.97 -5.77
CA ASN A 97 -10.70 -4.46 -6.18
C ASN A 97 -9.69 -4.35 -5.03
N LEU A 98 -9.66 -3.22 -4.31
CA LEU A 98 -8.78 -3.03 -3.16
C LEU A 98 -9.07 -4.05 -2.06
N ASP A 99 -10.33 -4.20 -1.68
CA ASP A 99 -10.79 -5.11 -0.64
C ASP A 99 -10.46 -6.57 -0.95
N PHE A 100 -10.68 -6.98 -2.20
CA PHE A 100 -10.30 -8.32 -2.63
C PHE A 100 -8.79 -8.55 -2.49
N GLY A 101 -7.97 -7.58 -2.90
CA GLY A 101 -6.51 -7.65 -2.77
C GLY A 101 -6.05 -7.77 -1.32
N ILE A 102 -6.67 -7.02 -0.41
CA ILE A 102 -6.39 -7.09 1.04
C ILE A 102 -6.74 -8.48 1.57
N ASP A 103 -7.93 -8.98 1.27
CA ASP A 103 -8.40 -10.30 1.73
C ASP A 103 -7.54 -11.44 1.20
N ALA A 104 -7.15 -11.39 -0.07
CA ALA A 104 -6.27 -12.38 -0.68
C ALA A 104 -4.90 -12.41 0.00
N CYS A 105 -4.34 -11.23 0.32
CA CYS A 105 -3.08 -11.13 1.06
C CYS A 105 -3.19 -11.63 2.50
N SER A 106 -4.31 -11.37 3.17
CA SER A 106 -4.56 -11.83 4.54
C SER A 106 -4.66 -13.36 4.63
N LYS A 107 -5.15 -14.01 3.57
CA LYS A 107 -5.30 -15.47 3.49
C LYS A 107 -4.05 -16.19 3.00
N SER A 108 -3.13 -15.51 2.35
CA SER A 108 -1.96 -16.10 1.70
C SER A 108 -0.64 -15.54 2.23
N LYS A 109 0.17 -16.42 2.84
CA LYS A 109 1.50 -16.09 3.39
C LYS A 109 2.50 -15.53 2.35
N TYR A 110 2.22 -15.72 1.06
CA TYR A 110 3.17 -15.47 -0.03
C TYR A 110 2.69 -14.41 -1.02
N THR A 111 1.56 -13.80 -0.75
CA THR A 111 0.98 -12.78 -1.63
C THR A 111 1.26 -11.40 -1.07
N GLY A 112 1.63 -10.47 -1.93
CA GLY A 112 1.82 -9.06 -1.61
C GLY A 112 0.86 -8.21 -2.43
N LEU A 113 0.33 -7.15 -1.83
CA LEU A 113 -0.53 -6.17 -2.49
C LEU A 113 0.28 -4.92 -2.85
N VAL A 114 0.20 -4.50 -4.11
CA VAL A 114 0.67 -3.21 -4.60
C VAL A 114 -0.54 -2.40 -5.03
N THR A 115 -0.63 -1.14 -4.61
CA THR A 115 -1.78 -0.28 -4.89
C THR A 115 -1.40 0.88 -5.81
N GLY A 116 -2.23 1.14 -6.80
CA GLY A 116 -2.22 2.34 -7.62
C GLY A 116 -2.88 3.54 -6.93
N PRO A 117 -2.78 4.73 -7.51
CA PRO A 117 -3.34 5.95 -6.94
C PRO A 117 -4.87 5.97 -6.99
N ILE A 118 -5.47 6.56 -5.95
CA ILE A 118 -6.91 6.76 -5.81
C ILE A 118 -7.21 8.17 -5.33
N SER A 119 -8.38 8.69 -5.66
CA SER A 119 -8.89 9.95 -5.11
C SER A 119 -9.79 9.64 -3.91
N LYS A 120 -9.38 10.08 -2.72
CA LYS A 120 -10.18 9.92 -1.49
C LYS A 120 -11.53 10.65 -1.61
N GLU A 121 -11.49 11.87 -2.13
CA GLU A 121 -12.67 12.71 -2.32
C GLU A 121 -13.70 11.99 -3.22
N ASN A 122 -13.25 11.50 -4.37
CA ASN A 122 -14.09 10.79 -5.32
C ASN A 122 -14.77 9.54 -4.71
N ILE A 123 -14.02 8.78 -3.89
CA ILE A 123 -14.56 7.60 -3.20
C ILE A 123 -15.62 7.98 -2.17
N VAL A 124 -15.39 9.07 -1.42
CA VAL A 124 -16.34 9.57 -0.42
C VAL A 124 -17.62 10.08 -1.11
N GLU A 125 -17.48 10.82 -2.22
CA GLU A 125 -18.61 11.27 -3.04
C GLU A 125 -19.41 10.09 -3.62
N GLY A 126 -18.74 8.97 -3.91
CA GLY A 126 -19.37 7.72 -4.32
C GLY A 126 -20.07 6.94 -3.21
N GLY A 127 -20.13 7.51 -1.98
CA GLY A 127 -20.87 6.96 -0.84
C GLY A 127 -20.07 5.97 0.02
N TYR A 128 -18.76 5.84 -0.16
CA TYR A 128 -17.91 4.96 0.61
C TYR A 128 -17.14 5.71 1.70
N SER A 129 -17.08 5.16 2.91
CA SER A 129 -16.17 5.65 3.95
C SER A 129 -14.75 5.26 3.59
N PHE A 130 -13.87 6.25 3.37
CA PHE A 130 -12.49 6.00 3.00
C PHE A 130 -11.56 7.12 3.45
N SER A 131 -10.65 6.84 4.35
CA SER A 131 -9.63 7.76 4.86
C SER A 131 -8.25 7.55 4.19
N GLY A 132 -8.00 6.33 3.68
CA GLY A 132 -6.78 5.98 2.96
C GLY A 132 -6.57 4.47 2.89
N HIS A 133 -5.56 4.06 2.11
CA HIS A 133 -5.18 2.65 1.99
C HIS A 133 -4.79 2.05 3.34
N THR A 134 -4.00 2.78 4.14
CA THR A 134 -3.49 2.31 5.42
C THR A 134 -4.62 1.98 6.39
N GLU A 135 -5.56 2.88 6.54
CA GLU A 135 -6.72 2.74 7.42
C GLU A 135 -7.64 1.61 6.92
N ARG A 136 -7.85 1.53 5.61
CA ARG A 136 -8.65 0.47 5.00
C ARG A 136 -8.03 -0.92 5.21
N ILE A 137 -6.71 -1.03 5.05
CA ILE A 137 -5.98 -2.28 5.30
C ILE A 137 -6.09 -2.66 6.78
N MET A 138 -5.87 -1.73 7.70
CA MET A 138 -5.97 -1.96 9.14
C MET A 138 -7.36 -2.46 9.53
N GLU A 139 -8.41 -1.75 9.12
CA GLU A 139 -9.80 -2.13 9.36
C GLU A 139 -10.11 -3.54 8.85
N ARG A 140 -9.74 -3.81 7.59
CA ARG A 140 -10.11 -5.06 6.93
C ARG A 140 -9.31 -6.28 7.39
N THR A 141 -8.10 -6.07 7.89
CA THR A 141 -7.27 -7.12 8.49
C THR A 141 -7.56 -7.36 9.97
N GLY A 142 -8.37 -6.48 10.60
CA GLY A 142 -8.61 -6.52 12.04
C GLY A 142 -7.36 -6.27 12.86
N SER A 143 -6.40 -5.50 12.31
CA SER A 143 -5.16 -5.18 12.99
C SER A 143 -5.36 -4.02 13.97
N ASP A 144 -4.86 -4.16 15.21
CA ASP A 144 -4.98 -3.14 16.24
C ASP A 144 -4.11 -1.91 15.97
N ASP A 145 -3.02 -2.11 15.22
CA ASP A 145 -2.07 -1.03 14.88
C ASP A 145 -1.36 -1.29 13.55
N VAL A 146 -0.80 -0.24 12.98
CA VAL A 146 -0.09 -0.24 11.70
C VAL A 146 1.17 0.62 11.78
N LEU A 147 2.20 0.22 11.05
CA LEU A 147 3.45 0.97 10.95
C LEU A 147 3.73 1.34 9.49
N MET A 148 3.81 2.64 9.21
CA MET A 148 4.27 3.12 7.93
C MET A 148 5.79 3.04 7.85
N LEU A 149 6.30 2.30 6.86
CA LEU A 149 7.72 2.11 6.62
C LEU A 149 8.09 2.61 5.21
N LEU A 150 8.96 3.61 5.14
CA LEU A 150 9.60 4.01 3.88
C LEU A 150 10.90 3.22 3.78
N ALA A 151 11.02 2.42 2.73
CA ALA A 151 12.15 1.50 2.59
C ALA A 151 12.87 1.65 1.25
N SER A 152 14.19 1.67 1.32
CA SER A 152 15.09 1.50 0.20
C SER A 152 16.11 0.40 0.53
N GLU A 153 16.99 0.08 -0.40
CA GLU A 153 18.07 -0.88 -0.15
C GLU A 153 18.97 -0.46 1.02
N ARG A 154 19.23 0.85 1.14
CA ARG A 154 20.20 1.40 2.09
C ARG A 154 19.58 1.93 3.38
N LEU A 155 18.33 2.37 3.34
CA LEU A 155 17.69 3.06 4.44
C LEU A 155 16.25 2.59 4.60
N LYS A 156 15.84 2.35 5.85
CA LYS A 156 14.47 2.10 6.25
C LYS A 156 14.08 3.09 7.33
N VAL A 157 13.01 3.84 7.11
CA VAL A 157 12.50 4.85 8.05
C VAL A 157 11.07 4.47 8.43
N ALA A 158 10.86 4.17 9.69
CA ALA A 158 9.55 3.91 10.27
C ALA A 158 9.01 5.20 10.92
N LEU A 159 7.72 5.47 10.74
CA LEU A 159 7.09 6.67 11.27
C LEU A 159 6.34 6.32 12.57
N ALA A 160 6.66 7.04 13.65
CA ALA A 160 5.94 6.89 14.91
C ALA A 160 4.51 7.46 14.79
N THR A 161 4.35 8.57 14.08
CA THR A 161 3.06 9.24 13.84
C THR A 161 2.84 9.52 12.37
N THR A 162 1.58 9.52 11.91
CA THR A 162 1.17 9.82 10.53
C THR A 162 -0.12 10.62 10.52
N HIS A 163 -0.30 11.46 9.48
CA HIS A 163 -1.58 12.11 9.13
C HIS A 163 -2.27 12.89 10.26
N MET A 164 -1.47 13.59 11.10
CA MET A 164 -2.00 14.43 12.16
C MET A 164 -1.46 15.87 12.06
N PRO A 165 -2.16 16.87 12.65
CA PRO A 165 -1.64 18.23 12.73
C PRO A 165 -0.31 18.28 13.47
N LEU A 166 0.65 19.08 12.97
CA LEU A 166 2.00 19.15 13.52
C LEU A 166 2.02 19.51 15.01
N ASN A 167 1.14 20.43 15.44
CA ASN A 167 1.01 20.84 16.84
C ASN A 167 0.47 19.74 17.76
N LYS A 168 0.03 18.59 17.23
CA LYS A 168 -0.42 17.43 18.01
C LYS A 168 0.62 16.32 18.11
N VAL A 169 1.73 16.43 17.37
CA VAL A 169 2.75 15.38 17.33
C VAL A 169 3.37 15.16 18.70
N SER A 170 3.83 16.22 19.38
CA SER A 170 4.46 16.10 20.71
C SER A 170 3.52 15.43 21.73
N GLU A 171 2.26 15.87 21.80
CA GLU A 171 1.25 15.30 22.71
C GLU A 171 0.96 13.81 22.41
N SER A 172 1.15 13.36 21.18
CA SER A 172 0.90 11.98 20.76
C SER A 172 2.06 11.01 21.04
N ILE A 173 3.25 11.53 21.30
CA ILE A 173 4.40 10.70 21.63
C ILE A 173 4.27 10.22 23.07
N THR A 174 3.97 8.95 23.22
CA THR A 174 3.84 8.25 24.51
C THR A 174 4.75 7.03 24.55
N THR A 175 5.12 6.59 25.75
CA THR A 175 5.84 5.34 25.98
C THR A 175 5.18 4.17 25.27
N GLU A 176 3.87 4.02 25.40
CA GLU A 176 3.11 2.95 24.75
C GLU A 176 3.20 3.00 23.23
N LEU A 177 3.05 4.18 22.63
CA LEU A 177 3.20 4.37 21.18
C LEU A 177 4.58 3.90 20.72
N ILE A 178 5.66 4.37 21.35
CA ILE A 178 7.04 4.04 20.97
C ILE A 178 7.28 2.53 21.09
N ILE A 179 6.92 1.92 22.22
CA ILE A 179 7.07 0.47 22.44
C ILE A 179 6.33 -0.33 21.35
N ASN A 180 5.08 0.02 21.06
CA ASN A 180 4.27 -0.71 20.08
C ASN A 180 4.87 -0.58 18.68
N LYS A 181 5.26 0.62 18.24
CA LYS A 181 5.88 0.83 16.93
C LYS A 181 7.21 0.09 16.79
N VAL A 182 8.05 0.10 17.83
CA VAL A 182 9.33 -0.64 17.82
C VAL A 182 9.11 -2.14 17.81
N LYS A 183 8.13 -2.67 18.56
CA LYS A 183 7.79 -4.11 18.53
C LYS A 183 7.33 -4.55 17.15
N ILE A 184 6.40 -3.82 16.52
CA ILE A 184 5.95 -4.11 15.15
C ILE A 184 7.15 -4.09 14.20
N LEU A 185 7.95 -3.03 14.22
CA LEU A 185 9.12 -2.89 13.35
C LEU A 185 10.10 -4.05 13.52
N ASN A 186 10.48 -4.39 14.74
CA ASN A 186 11.40 -5.47 15.02
C ASN A 186 10.89 -6.83 14.54
N GLN A 187 9.60 -7.11 14.75
CA GLN A 187 8.97 -8.34 14.29
C GLN A 187 8.95 -8.43 12.76
N GLU A 188 8.55 -7.35 12.09
CA GLU A 188 8.43 -7.33 10.65
C GLU A 188 9.79 -7.33 9.93
N LEU A 189 10.80 -6.67 10.49
CA LEU A 189 12.17 -6.74 9.97
C LEU A 189 12.72 -8.17 10.02
N LYS A 190 12.39 -8.95 11.06
CA LYS A 190 12.78 -10.36 11.17
C LYS A 190 12.00 -11.24 10.19
N SER A 191 10.69 -11.12 10.18
CA SER A 191 9.80 -12.04 9.46
C SER A 191 9.73 -11.78 7.95
N LYS A 192 9.72 -10.51 7.53
CA LYS A 192 9.52 -10.11 6.12
C LYS A 192 10.79 -9.67 5.42
N PHE A 193 11.75 -9.10 6.17
CA PHE A 193 13.03 -8.63 5.61
C PHE A 193 14.19 -9.59 5.88
N ASN A 194 13.98 -10.69 6.63
CA ASN A 194 14.99 -11.68 6.98
C ASN A 194 16.21 -11.07 7.72
N ILE A 195 16.00 -10.04 8.55
CA ILE A 195 17.03 -9.41 9.37
C ILE A 195 16.96 -10.03 10.77
N GLU A 196 17.80 -11.01 11.07
CA GLU A 196 17.73 -11.75 12.34
C GLU A 196 17.92 -10.88 13.59
N LYS A 197 18.81 -9.88 13.50
CA LYS A 197 19.15 -8.96 14.60
C LYS A 197 19.00 -7.51 14.13
N PRO A 198 17.77 -6.99 14.02
CA PRO A 198 17.55 -5.61 13.60
C PRO A 198 18.20 -4.63 14.58
N LYS A 199 18.90 -3.63 14.02
CA LYS A 199 19.39 -2.47 14.78
C LYS A 199 18.44 -1.32 14.48
N ILE A 200 17.70 -0.90 15.50
CA ILE A 200 16.71 0.16 15.41
C ILE A 200 17.23 1.38 16.15
N SER A 201 17.30 2.51 15.49
CA SER A 201 17.67 3.78 16.12
C SER A 201 16.43 4.66 16.21
N LEU A 202 16.18 5.24 17.37
CA LEU A 202 15.18 6.25 17.58
C LEU A 202 15.81 7.63 17.39
N LEU A 203 15.19 8.44 16.55
CA LEU A 203 15.62 9.83 16.35
C LEU A 203 14.92 10.74 17.38
N GLY A 204 15.59 11.82 17.76
CA GLY A 204 14.99 12.82 18.63
C GLY A 204 13.79 13.51 17.95
N LEU A 205 12.78 13.82 18.75
CA LEU A 205 11.62 14.60 18.35
C LEU A 205 11.99 16.08 18.26
N ASN A 206 12.68 16.55 19.30
CA ASN A 206 13.07 17.95 19.42
C ASN A 206 14.44 18.25 18.79
N PRO A 207 14.71 19.50 18.38
CA PRO A 207 16.05 19.91 17.96
C PRO A 207 17.09 19.57 19.03
N HIS A 208 18.26 19.06 18.59
CA HIS A 208 19.35 18.62 19.47
C HIS A 208 18.92 17.64 20.56
N ALA A 209 17.91 16.78 20.23
CA ALA A 209 17.32 15.81 21.17
C ALA A 209 16.91 16.47 22.52
N GLY A 210 16.24 17.62 22.42
CA GLY A 210 15.73 18.37 23.57
C GLY A 210 16.78 19.16 24.34
N GLU A 211 18.07 19.10 24.00
CA GLU A 211 19.19 19.83 24.63
C GLU A 211 19.15 19.79 26.17
N GLY A 212 19.05 18.57 26.72
CA GLY A 212 18.96 18.36 28.17
C GLY A 212 17.65 18.85 28.80
N GLY A 213 16.57 18.88 28.02
CA GLY A 213 15.23 19.31 28.45
C GLY A 213 14.95 20.81 28.29
N LYS A 214 15.87 21.57 27.65
CA LYS A 214 15.69 23.01 27.40
C LYS A 214 14.76 23.29 26.21
N LEU A 215 14.73 22.38 25.22
CA LEU A 215 13.94 22.49 23.99
C LEU A 215 12.78 21.50 23.94
N GLY A 216 12.50 20.80 25.04
CA GLY A 216 11.47 19.77 25.16
C GLY A 216 11.99 18.66 26.09
N LYS A 217 11.08 17.89 26.66
CA LYS A 217 11.41 16.84 27.63
C LYS A 217 11.04 15.43 27.15
N GLU A 218 10.41 15.32 25.99
CA GLU A 218 9.91 14.08 25.43
C GLU A 218 11.03 13.03 25.30
N GLU A 219 12.24 13.46 24.95
CA GLU A 219 13.40 12.56 24.91
C GLU A 219 13.74 11.99 26.29
N ILE A 220 13.80 12.84 27.31
CA ILE A 220 14.22 12.43 28.67
C ILE A 220 13.13 11.64 29.38
N GLU A 221 11.86 12.08 29.24
CA GLU A 221 10.77 11.53 30.03
C GLU A 221 10.09 10.32 29.34
N ILE A 222 10.16 10.23 27.99
CA ILE A 222 9.42 9.22 27.21
C ILE A 222 10.35 8.36 26.35
N ILE A 223 11.21 8.98 25.49
CA ILE A 223 11.91 8.23 24.45
C ILE A 223 13.10 7.46 25.00
N ILE A 224 13.99 8.12 25.76
CA ILE A 224 15.21 7.50 26.30
C ILE A 224 14.93 6.34 27.25
N PRO A 225 13.94 6.40 28.15
CA PRO A 225 13.66 5.29 29.06
C PRO A 225 13.28 3.97 28.36
N GLU A 226 12.87 4.02 27.08
CA GLU A 226 12.40 2.85 26.32
C GLU A 226 13.45 2.29 25.34
N ILE A 227 14.67 2.83 25.33
CA ILE A 227 15.79 2.35 24.52
C ILE A 227 16.66 1.41 25.34
#